data_4ed79fa3ae12bb0dbe08b54d248563ae
#
_entry.id   4ed79fa3ae12bb0dbe08b54d248563ae
#
_cell.length_a   1.000
_cell.length_b   1.000
_cell.length_c   1.000
_cell.angle_alpha   90.00
_cell.angle_beta   90.00
_cell.angle_gamma   90.00
#
_symmetry.space_group_name_H-M   'P 1'
#
loop_
_entity.id
_entity.type
_entity.pdbx_description
1 polymer ?
#
loop_
_entity_poly.entity_id
_entity_poly.type
_entity_poly.pdbx_seq_one_letter_code
_entity_poly.pdbx_strand_id
1 'polypeptide(L)'
;GRNEDTDEYITNGFYGQGTLTMSEKVDLVVAGRYDQASFISAGEFAPRAALVYKASDKTTWRLAYNKALSGPSALQMYIDFPVNVPAPGVLDAWLSGQSTPQRFADPANQVIDLAGLPVDIPVSAAGGGLPLAIPYGSVASLSWAGLFAQAPSLQPLLTPWIAQYAGPSGGSGILSPYDLFEPTQTTGNRNTRTGRFSSVENFELGVTSVIGDKLRISADIYSYKNTGFTNFSAIGDAYALVGSNIPGDLGAAVAADATAYVTGALTAVTTQTYQGLAAQLGLPFSVVASGALAAQGVPSLEASIAGGVAQTLGGINGAFQAGGQGFVGQLGPLFGAIGAVESDRVPQGDGITHITTGYITQGDAQRSHFGGDFSMDYFANSDLRLWANASWLSQNEWIPGEDNDDGLLSTSYLNAPMWKFRIGADYAPLTGFNFAISYQHDDKFRSVQGFWNGMVETKNLVDASVGYRFSPNLRFDISATNLTDNPYKTYPNLPTIRRRVLGKLTFNF
;
A
#
# COMPACT_ATOMS: atom_id res chain seq x y z
N GLY A 1 17.32 11.91 -6.98
CA GLY A 1 17.35 11.14 -5.72
C GLY A 1 18.27 11.78 -4.69
N ARG A 2 18.28 11.27 -3.47
CA ARG A 2 19.08 11.79 -2.35
C ARG A 2 20.59 11.80 -2.60
N ASN A 3 21.05 10.90 -3.45
CA ASN A 3 22.46 10.63 -3.71
C ASN A 3 22.74 10.52 -5.21
N GLU A 4 22.22 11.42 -6.01
CA GLU A 4 22.35 11.38 -7.49
C GLU A 4 23.76 11.18 -7.96
N ASP A 5 24.74 11.78 -7.27
CA ASP A 5 26.16 11.67 -7.60
C ASP A 5 26.78 10.30 -7.25
N THR A 6 26.09 9.48 -6.45
CA THR A 6 26.57 8.18 -5.97
C THR A 6 25.65 7.01 -6.33
N ASP A 7 24.55 7.28 -7.03
CA ASP A 7 23.61 6.26 -7.49
C ASP A 7 24.20 5.49 -8.66
N GLU A 8 24.95 4.45 -8.34
CA GLU A 8 25.65 3.63 -9.32
C GLU A 8 25.20 2.17 -9.25
N TYR A 9 24.70 1.66 -10.37
CA TYR A 9 24.24 0.27 -10.49
C TYR A 9 25.18 -0.51 -11.42
N ILE A 10 26.20 -1.11 -10.82
CA ILE A 10 27.18 -1.93 -11.54
C ILE A 10 26.94 -3.39 -11.21
N THR A 11 26.88 -4.23 -12.23
CA THR A 11 26.84 -5.69 -12.08
C THR A 11 27.96 -6.32 -12.88
N ASN A 12 28.76 -7.15 -12.23
CA ASN A 12 29.77 -7.96 -12.86
C ASN A 12 29.38 -9.43 -12.74
N GLY A 13 29.47 -10.17 -13.83
CA GLY A 13 29.13 -11.59 -13.84
C GLY A 13 30.15 -12.42 -14.62
N PHE A 14 30.46 -13.58 -14.07
CA PHE A 14 31.28 -14.60 -14.73
C PHE A 14 30.43 -15.84 -14.96
N TYR A 15 30.47 -16.37 -16.16
CA TYR A 15 29.67 -17.51 -16.58
C TYR A 15 30.53 -18.56 -17.26
N GLY A 16 30.29 -19.84 -16.95
CA GLY A 16 30.89 -20.96 -17.63
C GLY A 16 29.87 -22.09 -17.81
N GLN A 17 29.91 -22.76 -18.96
CA GLN A 17 29.10 -23.93 -19.26
C GLN A 17 29.90 -25.00 -19.96
N GLY A 18 29.67 -26.25 -19.61
CA GLY A 18 30.21 -27.42 -20.30
C GLY A 18 29.12 -28.46 -20.56
N THR A 19 29.29 -29.20 -21.64
CA THR A 19 28.48 -30.38 -21.93
C THR A 19 29.38 -31.61 -21.97
N LEU A 20 29.05 -32.61 -21.18
CA LEU A 20 29.73 -33.88 -21.14
C LEU A 20 28.84 -34.95 -21.75
N THR A 21 29.23 -35.47 -22.91
CA THR A 21 28.56 -36.61 -23.54
C THR A 21 29.02 -37.90 -22.85
N MET A 22 28.19 -38.44 -21.96
CA MET A 22 28.47 -39.63 -21.18
C MET A 22 28.29 -40.91 -21.99
N SER A 23 27.37 -40.88 -22.95
CA SER A 23 27.13 -41.95 -23.94
C SER A 23 26.36 -41.37 -25.14
N GLU A 24 26.13 -42.17 -26.18
CA GLU A 24 25.32 -41.77 -27.32
C GLU A 24 23.89 -41.31 -26.93
N LYS A 25 23.42 -41.78 -25.78
CA LYS A 25 22.05 -41.49 -25.29
C LYS A 25 22.01 -40.51 -24.14
N VAL A 26 23.14 -40.15 -23.52
CA VAL A 26 23.14 -39.37 -22.27
C VAL A 26 24.14 -38.24 -22.35
N ASP A 27 23.63 -37.03 -22.25
CA ASP A 27 24.43 -35.80 -22.10
C ASP A 27 24.19 -35.20 -20.70
N LEU A 28 25.27 -34.78 -20.05
CA LEU A 28 25.23 -33.97 -18.83
C LEU A 28 25.68 -32.57 -19.17
N VAL A 29 24.82 -31.59 -18.95
CA VAL A 29 25.12 -30.16 -19.07
C VAL A 29 25.32 -29.62 -17.66
N VAL A 30 26.46 -28.96 -17.44
CA VAL A 30 26.73 -28.23 -16.20
C VAL A 30 27.11 -26.79 -16.52
N ALA A 31 26.59 -25.86 -15.73
CA ALA A 31 26.92 -24.45 -15.86
C ALA A 31 26.96 -23.80 -14.46
N GLY A 32 27.68 -22.71 -14.39
CA GLY A 32 27.71 -21.90 -13.19
C GLY A 32 27.88 -20.43 -13.59
N ARG A 33 27.24 -19.60 -12.82
CA ARG A 33 27.35 -18.16 -12.93
C ARG A 33 27.63 -17.57 -11.55
N TYR A 34 28.56 -16.66 -11.48
CA TYR A 34 28.83 -15.87 -10.29
C TYR A 34 28.55 -14.40 -10.63
N ASP A 35 27.68 -13.78 -9.84
CA ASP A 35 27.30 -12.38 -10.01
C ASP A 35 27.66 -11.58 -8.77
N GLN A 36 28.18 -10.37 -9.00
CA GLN A 36 28.41 -9.35 -7.99
C GLN A 36 27.80 -8.03 -8.45
N ALA A 37 27.15 -7.33 -7.54
CA ALA A 37 26.58 -6.01 -7.82
C ALA A 37 27.06 -4.98 -6.79
N SER A 38 27.04 -3.70 -7.19
CA SER A 38 27.47 -2.57 -6.35
C SER A 38 26.65 -2.45 -5.04
N PHE A 39 25.44 -2.97 -5.02
CA PHE A 39 24.53 -2.92 -3.88
C PHE A 39 24.66 -4.09 -2.89
N ILE A 40 25.56 -5.03 -3.11
CA ILE A 40 25.79 -6.18 -2.23
C ILE A 40 27.25 -6.30 -1.85
N SER A 41 27.50 -6.77 -0.61
CA SER A 41 28.86 -6.91 -0.08
C SER A 41 29.61 -8.14 -0.61
N ALA A 42 28.88 -9.20 -1.00
CA ALA A 42 29.45 -10.43 -1.53
C ALA A 42 28.62 -10.93 -2.71
N GLY A 43 29.31 -11.42 -3.74
CA GLY A 43 28.64 -12.00 -4.89
C GLY A 43 28.00 -13.34 -4.57
N GLU A 44 27.10 -13.78 -5.44
CA GLU A 44 26.39 -15.04 -5.31
C GLU A 44 26.64 -15.97 -6.48
N PHE A 45 26.59 -17.28 -6.22
CA PHE A 45 26.78 -18.32 -7.21
C PHE A 45 25.45 -18.97 -7.58
N ALA A 46 25.22 -19.12 -8.89
CA ALA A 46 24.06 -19.71 -9.50
C ALA A 46 24.41 -20.95 -10.31
N PRO A 47 24.33 -22.15 -9.75
CA PRO A 47 24.60 -23.41 -10.46
C PRO A 47 23.42 -23.81 -11.34
N ARG A 48 23.74 -24.54 -12.41
CA ARG A 48 22.79 -25.25 -13.26
C ARG A 48 23.35 -26.62 -13.62
N ALA A 49 22.48 -27.63 -13.61
CA ALA A 49 22.78 -28.95 -14.11
C ALA A 49 21.58 -29.51 -14.87
N ALA A 50 21.81 -30.20 -15.99
CA ALA A 50 20.75 -30.90 -16.70
C ALA A 50 21.26 -32.22 -17.26
N LEU A 51 20.50 -33.27 -16.99
CA LEU A 51 20.68 -34.59 -17.58
C LEU A 51 19.71 -34.74 -18.74
N VAL A 52 20.23 -34.99 -19.93
CA VAL A 52 19.44 -35.17 -21.15
C VAL A 52 19.56 -36.64 -21.57
N TYR A 53 18.43 -37.34 -21.60
CA TYR A 53 18.36 -38.73 -22.00
C TYR A 53 17.61 -38.88 -23.31
N LYS A 54 18.31 -39.28 -24.37
CA LYS A 54 17.80 -39.57 -25.70
C LYS A 54 17.29 -41.02 -25.73
N ALA A 55 16.04 -41.23 -25.33
CA ALA A 55 15.43 -42.57 -25.29
C ALA A 55 15.37 -43.19 -26.68
N SER A 56 15.13 -42.36 -27.71
CA SER A 56 15.21 -42.69 -29.14
C SER A 56 15.54 -41.44 -29.94
N ASP A 57 15.69 -41.55 -31.27
CA ASP A 57 15.90 -40.40 -32.17
C ASP A 57 14.73 -39.40 -32.15
N LYS A 58 13.58 -39.83 -31.64
CA LYS A 58 12.33 -39.06 -31.60
C LYS A 58 11.88 -38.69 -30.22
N THR A 59 12.52 -39.20 -29.15
CA THR A 59 12.07 -38.99 -27.78
C THR A 59 13.27 -38.63 -26.88
N THR A 60 13.18 -37.47 -26.24
CA THR A 60 14.19 -36.97 -25.32
C THR A 60 13.53 -36.61 -23.99
N TRP A 61 14.13 -37.06 -22.90
CA TRP A 61 13.80 -36.68 -21.53
C TRP A 61 14.86 -35.72 -20.99
N ARG A 62 14.45 -34.79 -20.17
CA ARG A 62 15.34 -33.82 -19.50
C ARG A 62 14.99 -33.76 -18.02
N LEU A 63 15.99 -33.93 -17.15
CA LEU A 63 15.91 -33.59 -15.75
C LEU A 63 16.86 -32.41 -15.50
N ALA A 64 16.38 -31.32 -14.98
CA ALA A 64 17.18 -30.12 -14.76
C ALA A 64 17.00 -29.56 -13.35
N TYR A 65 18.09 -29.04 -12.82
CA TYR A 65 18.15 -28.14 -11.69
C TYR A 65 18.76 -26.82 -12.14
N ASN A 66 18.12 -25.72 -11.77
CA ASN A 66 18.60 -24.38 -12.05
C ASN A 66 18.47 -23.52 -10.79
N LYS A 67 19.54 -22.79 -10.48
CA LYS A 67 19.46 -21.60 -9.63
C LYS A 67 19.70 -20.38 -10.50
N ALA A 68 18.84 -19.38 -10.39
CA ALA A 68 18.98 -18.09 -11.06
C ALA A 68 18.96 -16.97 -10.02
N LEU A 69 19.68 -15.90 -10.32
CA LEU A 69 19.75 -14.71 -9.48
C LEU A 69 19.09 -13.54 -10.21
N SER A 70 18.32 -12.75 -9.48
CA SER A 70 17.72 -11.52 -9.97
C SER A 70 18.02 -10.39 -9.01
N GLY A 71 18.73 -9.37 -9.45
CA GLY A 71 18.91 -8.15 -8.67
C GLY A 71 17.64 -7.31 -8.65
N PRO A 72 17.45 -6.46 -7.65
CA PRO A 72 16.44 -5.42 -7.69
C PRO A 72 16.70 -4.52 -8.91
N SER A 73 15.65 -3.96 -9.48
CA SER A 73 15.81 -3.00 -10.58
C SER A 73 16.43 -1.69 -10.08
N ALA A 74 16.98 -0.89 -10.99
CA ALA A 74 17.48 0.44 -10.65
C ALA A 74 16.40 1.30 -10.00
N LEU A 75 15.12 1.14 -10.43
CA LEU A 75 13.99 1.80 -9.80
C LEU A 75 13.83 1.37 -8.34
N GLN A 76 13.89 0.07 -8.05
CA GLN A 76 13.77 -0.45 -6.68
C GLN A 76 14.94 -0.03 -5.79
N MET A 77 16.11 0.22 -6.40
CA MET A 77 17.28 0.66 -5.66
C MET A 77 17.28 2.16 -5.38
N TYR A 78 16.95 2.99 -6.38
CA TYR A 78 17.26 4.42 -6.36
C TYR A 78 16.04 5.34 -6.42
N ILE A 79 14.83 4.79 -6.44
CA ILE A 79 13.62 5.62 -6.41
C ILE A 79 13.60 6.46 -5.14
N ASP A 80 13.30 7.74 -5.29
CA ASP A 80 13.21 8.68 -4.17
C ASP A 80 12.39 9.89 -4.58
N PHE A 81 11.06 9.82 -4.45
CA PHE A 81 10.19 10.93 -4.79
C PHE A 81 8.88 10.93 -3.97
N PRO A 82 8.23 12.09 -3.82
CA PRO A 82 6.93 12.17 -3.18
C PRO A 82 5.86 11.49 -4.03
N VAL A 83 5.08 10.61 -3.42
CA VAL A 83 3.97 9.88 -4.08
C VAL A 83 2.60 10.41 -3.69
N ASN A 84 2.51 11.06 -2.55
CA ASN A 84 1.29 11.68 -2.06
C ASN A 84 1.64 12.84 -1.13
N VAL A 85 0.75 13.81 -1.03
CA VAL A 85 0.85 14.95 -0.12
C VAL A 85 -0.43 14.98 0.72
N PRO A 86 -0.52 14.14 1.77
CA PRO A 86 -1.73 14.05 2.59
C PRO A 86 -2.11 15.38 3.24
N ALA A 87 -1.12 16.20 3.61
CA ALA A 87 -1.33 17.53 4.15
C ALA A 87 -0.27 18.49 3.57
N PRO A 88 -0.60 19.29 2.55
CA PRO A 88 0.33 20.22 1.90
C PRO A 88 1.02 21.17 2.90
N GLY A 89 2.35 21.21 2.84
CA GLY A 89 3.16 22.03 3.75
C GLY A 89 3.33 21.46 5.17
N VAL A 90 2.80 20.25 5.43
CA VAL A 90 2.83 19.60 6.74
C VAL A 90 3.36 18.19 6.64
N LEU A 91 2.83 17.38 5.71
CA LEU A 91 3.13 15.96 5.62
C LEU A 91 3.15 15.51 4.17
N ASP A 92 4.27 14.91 3.76
CA ASP A 92 4.47 14.27 2.49
C ASP A 92 4.70 12.76 2.66
N ALA A 93 4.14 11.97 1.74
CA ALA A 93 4.46 10.56 1.63
C ALA A 93 5.48 10.33 0.52
N TRP A 94 6.58 9.71 0.85
CA TRP A 94 7.70 9.44 -0.05
C TRP A 94 7.82 7.96 -0.37
N LEU A 95 8.23 7.68 -1.60
CA LEU A 95 8.61 6.37 -2.06
C LEU A 95 10.12 6.29 -2.13
N SER A 96 10.71 5.39 -1.33
CA SER A 96 12.15 5.20 -1.25
C SER A 96 12.58 3.85 -1.77
N GLY A 97 13.73 3.83 -2.44
CA GLY A 97 14.43 2.63 -2.86
C GLY A 97 15.37 2.11 -1.77
N GLN A 98 16.22 1.15 -2.15
CA GLN A 98 17.12 0.43 -1.26
C GLN A 98 18.59 0.84 -1.39
N SER A 99 18.89 1.97 -2.02
CA SER A 99 20.27 2.41 -2.32
C SER A 99 21.12 2.64 -1.08
N THR A 100 20.50 3.03 0.02
CA THR A 100 21.17 3.22 1.30
C THR A 100 20.43 2.47 2.40
N PRO A 101 21.12 2.06 3.47
CA PRO A 101 20.45 1.58 4.67
C PRO A 101 19.53 2.67 5.20
N GLN A 102 18.24 2.36 5.26
CA GLN A 102 17.25 3.27 5.81
C GLN A 102 17.34 3.21 7.32
N ARG A 103 17.47 4.35 7.95
CA ARG A 103 17.48 4.49 9.41
C ARG A 103 16.16 5.15 9.79
N PHE A 104 15.39 4.44 10.56
CA PHE A 104 14.20 5.01 11.16
C PHE A 104 14.59 5.63 12.49
N ALA A 105 14.05 6.79 12.79
CA ALA A 105 14.30 7.43 14.07
C ALA A 105 13.72 6.56 15.20
N ASP A 106 14.40 6.59 16.34
CA ASP A 106 13.90 5.94 17.54
C ASP A 106 12.57 6.58 17.93
N PRO A 107 11.47 5.81 18.00
CA PRO A 107 10.17 6.34 18.38
C PRO A 107 10.17 7.15 19.67
N ALA A 108 11.05 6.80 20.63
CA ALA A 108 11.18 7.53 21.89
C ALA A 108 11.70 8.96 21.75
N ASN A 109 12.37 9.28 20.64
CA ASN A 109 13.01 10.57 20.41
C ASN A 109 12.50 11.25 19.13
N GLN A 110 11.50 10.68 18.48
CA GLN A 110 10.94 11.24 17.26
C GLN A 110 9.92 12.33 17.56
N VAL A 111 10.09 13.41 16.86
CA VAL A 111 9.11 14.49 16.80
C VAL A 111 8.56 14.52 15.39
N ILE A 112 7.26 14.36 15.24
CA ILE A 112 6.58 14.66 13.98
C ILE A 112 6.26 16.15 14.03
N ASP A 113 7.04 16.93 13.30
CA ASP A 113 6.76 18.35 13.13
C ASP A 113 5.63 18.50 12.11
N LEU A 114 4.48 18.91 12.59
CA LEU A 114 3.37 19.28 11.75
C LEU A 114 3.48 20.77 11.47
N ALA A 115 4.34 21.15 10.54
CA ALA A 115 4.58 22.54 10.19
C ALA A 115 3.28 23.31 9.92
N GLY A 116 3.13 24.45 10.54
CA GLY A 116 1.92 25.25 10.49
C GLY A 116 0.83 24.84 11.49
N LEU A 117 1.00 23.71 12.17
CA LEU A 117 0.33 23.41 13.41
C LEU A 117 1.37 23.60 14.52
N PRO A 118 1.11 24.37 15.57
CA PRO A 118 2.10 24.62 16.64
C PRO A 118 2.28 23.39 17.53
N VAL A 119 2.59 22.23 16.92
CA VAL A 119 2.66 20.99 17.66
C VAL A 119 3.69 20.05 17.07
N ASP A 120 4.76 19.92 17.80
CA ASP A 120 5.64 18.78 17.72
C ASP A 120 4.94 17.58 18.36
N ILE A 121 4.76 16.49 17.62
CA ILE A 121 4.24 15.25 18.18
C ILE A 121 5.42 14.36 18.57
N PRO A 122 5.82 14.29 19.85
CA PRO A 122 6.80 13.31 20.28
C PRO A 122 6.21 11.91 20.14
N VAL A 123 6.86 11.05 19.37
CA VAL A 123 6.51 9.64 19.24
C VAL A 123 7.18 8.89 20.39
N SER A 124 6.45 8.64 21.47
CA SER A 124 6.96 7.86 22.59
C SER A 124 6.71 6.37 22.37
N ALA A 125 7.78 5.58 22.41
CA ALA A 125 7.75 4.12 22.26
C ALA A 125 7.22 3.35 23.47
N ALA A 126 6.91 4.01 24.56
CA ALA A 126 6.67 3.31 25.83
C ALA A 126 5.20 3.10 26.18
N GLY A 127 4.34 2.79 25.21
CA GLY A 127 2.92 2.47 25.49
C GLY A 127 2.15 3.61 26.16
N GLY A 128 2.72 4.78 26.22
CA GLY A 128 2.13 6.03 26.63
C GLY A 128 1.78 6.81 25.38
N GLY A 129 0.54 7.23 25.24
CA GLY A 129 0.07 7.90 24.07
C GLY A 129 0.91 9.07 23.60
N LEU A 130 0.82 9.39 22.33
CA LEU A 130 1.36 10.61 21.73
C LEU A 130 0.61 11.82 22.29
N PRO A 131 1.31 12.82 22.83
CA PRO A 131 0.65 14.07 23.10
C PRO A 131 0.44 14.86 21.80
N LEU A 132 -0.79 14.98 21.36
CA LEU A 132 -1.16 15.92 20.28
C LEU A 132 -1.80 17.15 20.88
N ALA A 133 -1.43 18.33 20.42
CA ALA A 133 -2.06 19.55 20.80
C ALA A 133 -2.96 20.06 19.68
N ILE A 134 -4.21 20.42 20.00
CA ILE A 134 -5.00 21.25 19.11
C ILE A 134 -4.70 22.71 19.48
N PRO A 135 -4.16 23.52 18.55
CA PRO A 135 -3.93 24.93 18.83
C PRO A 135 -5.27 25.60 19.14
N TYR A 136 -5.34 26.24 20.30
CA TYR A 136 -6.53 26.99 20.69
C TYR A 136 -6.98 27.96 19.59
N GLY A 137 -6.05 28.69 18.99
CA GLY A 137 -6.32 29.65 17.94
C GLY A 137 -6.98 29.06 16.68
N SER A 138 -6.72 27.80 16.37
CA SER A 138 -7.29 27.14 15.18
C SER A 138 -8.78 26.80 15.31
N VAL A 139 -9.27 26.66 16.53
CA VAL A 139 -10.67 26.25 16.81
C VAL A 139 -11.46 27.30 17.58
N ALA A 140 -10.81 28.27 18.20
CA ALA A 140 -11.42 29.21 19.14
C ALA A 140 -12.59 29.99 18.53
N SER A 141 -12.40 30.55 17.33
CA SER A 141 -13.43 31.37 16.68
C SER A 141 -14.71 30.61 16.40
N LEU A 142 -14.59 29.37 15.90
CA LEU A 142 -15.73 28.51 15.59
C LEU A 142 -16.40 27.99 16.88
N SER A 143 -15.61 27.62 17.89
CA SER A 143 -16.11 27.12 19.16
C SER A 143 -16.91 28.19 19.92
N TRP A 144 -16.37 29.40 20.03
CA TRP A 144 -17.09 30.52 20.66
C TRP A 144 -18.33 30.95 19.87
N ALA A 145 -18.25 31.01 18.54
CA ALA A 145 -19.41 31.29 17.72
C ALA A 145 -20.51 30.22 17.90
N GLY A 146 -20.13 28.95 17.96
CA GLY A 146 -21.07 27.85 18.24
C GLY A 146 -21.73 27.93 19.62
N LEU A 147 -20.95 28.26 20.66
CA LEU A 147 -21.49 28.48 22.00
C LEU A 147 -22.49 29.63 22.05
N PHE A 148 -22.14 30.77 21.46
CA PHE A 148 -22.99 31.96 21.50
C PHE A 148 -24.23 31.83 20.62
N ALA A 149 -24.18 31.00 19.56
CA ALA A 149 -25.36 30.67 18.78
C ALA A 149 -26.39 29.86 19.61
N GLN A 150 -25.90 28.97 20.48
CA GLN A 150 -26.74 28.16 21.35
C GLN A 150 -27.16 28.87 22.64
N ALA A 151 -26.32 29.72 23.18
CA ALA A 151 -26.49 30.45 24.43
C ALA A 151 -26.07 31.92 24.30
N PRO A 152 -26.88 32.77 23.61
CA PRO A 152 -26.49 34.17 23.34
C PRO A 152 -26.28 35.01 24.61
N SER A 153 -26.93 34.65 25.73
CA SER A 153 -26.76 35.32 27.02
C SER A 153 -25.36 35.20 27.63
N LEU A 154 -24.60 34.18 27.21
CA LEU A 154 -23.23 33.99 27.67
C LEU A 154 -22.21 34.91 26.98
N GLN A 155 -22.55 35.46 25.81
CA GLN A 155 -21.65 36.32 25.05
C GLN A 155 -21.19 37.54 25.84
N PRO A 156 -22.07 38.42 26.42
CA PRO A 156 -21.64 39.53 27.20
C PRO A 156 -20.91 39.14 28.47
N LEU A 157 -21.19 37.96 29.02
CA LEU A 157 -20.53 37.45 30.22
C LEU A 157 -19.08 37.02 29.92
N LEU A 158 -18.84 36.33 28.81
CA LEU A 158 -17.55 35.68 28.51
C LEU A 158 -16.63 36.56 27.65
N THR A 159 -17.13 37.53 26.89
CA THR A 159 -16.33 38.40 26.01
C THR A 159 -15.15 39.05 26.71
N PRO A 160 -15.28 39.63 27.92
CA PRO A 160 -14.16 40.28 28.61
C PRO A 160 -13.02 39.29 28.97
N TRP A 161 -13.36 38.05 29.26
CA TRP A 161 -12.39 37.01 29.56
C TRP A 161 -11.72 36.51 28.30
N ILE A 162 -12.50 36.22 27.23
CA ILE A 162 -12.02 35.74 25.96
C ILE A 162 -11.00 36.72 25.34
N ALA A 163 -11.24 38.02 25.48
CA ALA A 163 -10.35 39.05 24.95
C ALA A 163 -8.93 39.01 25.54
N GLN A 164 -8.75 38.39 26.71
CA GLN A 164 -7.48 38.27 27.42
C GLN A 164 -6.95 36.82 27.49
N TYR A 165 -7.75 35.87 27.06
CA TYR A 165 -7.43 34.46 27.15
C TYR A 165 -6.66 33.97 25.91
N ALA A 166 -5.38 33.64 26.11
CA ALA A 166 -4.49 33.17 25.06
C ALA A 166 -4.71 31.67 24.69
N GLY A 167 -5.49 30.97 25.50
CA GLY A 167 -5.70 29.53 25.38
C GLY A 167 -4.99 28.71 26.48
N PRO A 168 -5.33 27.44 26.62
CA PRO A 168 -4.66 26.54 27.55
C PRO A 168 -3.15 26.52 27.26
N SER A 169 -2.34 26.44 28.32
CA SER A 169 -0.88 26.42 28.23
C SER A 169 -0.27 27.56 27.39
N GLY A 170 -0.88 28.76 27.41
CA GLY A 170 -0.37 29.95 26.72
C GLY A 170 -0.56 29.95 25.22
N GLY A 171 -1.50 29.15 24.70
CA GLY A 171 -1.83 29.06 23.29
C GLY A 171 -1.28 27.82 22.59
N SER A 172 -0.38 27.11 23.24
CA SER A 172 0.18 25.84 22.67
C SER A 172 -0.84 24.69 22.60
N GLY A 173 -2.04 24.91 23.18
CA GLY A 173 -3.06 23.85 23.25
C GLY A 173 -2.80 22.84 24.36
N ILE A 174 -3.58 21.77 24.35
CA ILE A 174 -3.45 20.70 25.33
C ILE A 174 -2.82 19.50 24.67
N LEU A 175 -1.87 18.93 25.39
CA LEU A 175 -1.30 17.64 25.05
C LEU A 175 -2.25 16.55 25.55
N SER A 176 -2.88 15.87 24.62
CA SER A 176 -3.71 14.70 24.88
C SER A 176 -2.95 13.43 24.58
N PRO A 177 -3.00 12.41 25.45
CA PRO A 177 -2.44 11.12 25.12
C PRO A 177 -3.25 10.46 23.99
N TYR A 178 -2.55 9.96 22.97
CA TYR A 178 -3.10 9.09 21.94
C TYR A 178 -2.76 7.67 22.22
N ASP A 179 -3.67 6.79 21.89
CA ASP A 179 -3.33 5.40 21.71
C ASP A 179 -2.65 5.25 20.34
N LEU A 180 -1.34 5.09 20.36
CA LEU A 180 -0.60 4.62 19.22
C LEU A 180 -0.85 3.13 19.06
N PHE A 181 -1.34 2.75 17.88
CA PHE A 181 -1.25 1.39 17.48
C PHE A 181 0.19 1.10 17.05
N GLU A 182 0.97 0.47 17.92
CA GLU A 182 2.23 -0.12 17.53
C GLU A 182 1.95 -1.40 16.75
N PRO A 183 2.35 -1.49 15.50
CA PRO A 183 2.55 -2.78 14.89
C PRO A 183 3.68 -3.50 15.64
N THR A 184 3.59 -4.78 15.74
CA THR A 184 4.28 -5.72 16.61
C THR A 184 5.83 -5.72 16.55
N GLN A 185 6.48 -4.71 16.00
CA GLN A 185 7.93 -4.64 15.90
C GLN A 185 8.43 -3.27 16.38
N THR A 186 9.02 -3.25 17.55
CA THR A 186 9.78 -2.12 18.07
C THR A 186 10.94 -1.80 17.14
N THR A 187 10.90 -0.64 16.57
CA THR A 187 11.86 -0.18 15.58
C THR A 187 12.91 0.75 16.14
N GLY A 188 13.59 0.41 17.15
CA GLY A 188 14.85 1.10 17.35
C GLY A 188 15.68 1.03 16.06
N ASN A 189 16.28 2.12 15.58
CA ASN A 189 17.24 2.20 14.48
C ASN A 189 17.24 0.98 13.53
N ARG A 190 16.12 0.72 12.86
CA ARG A 190 16.01 -0.39 11.94
C ARG A 190 16.84 -0.08 10.72
N ASN A 191 17.98 -0.73 10.63
CA ASN A 191 18.79 -0.71 9.44
C ASN A 191 18.10 -1.65 8.42
N THR A 192 17.15 -1.16 7.65
CA THR A 192 16.63 -1.92 6.53
C THR A 192 17.78 -2.15 5.56
N ARG A 193 18.07 -3.41 5.33
CA ARG A 193 19.20 -3.78 4.50
C ARG A 193 18.98 -3.34 3.08
N THR A 194 20.03 -2.80 2.53
CA THR A 194 20.20 -2.62 1.10
C THR A 194 19.81 -3.85 0.31
N GLY A 195 19.45 -3.68 -0.93
CA GLY A 195 19.08 -4.74 -1.85
C GLY A 195 20.05 -5.91 -1.87
N ARG A 196 19.52 -7.09 -2.13
CA ARG A 196 20.30 -8.30 -2.38
C ARG A 196 19.74 -9.02 -3.60
N PHE A 197 20.43 -10.01 -4.10
CA PHE A 197 19.87 -10.88 -5.12
C PHE A 197 18.68 -11.68 -4.55
N SER A 198 17.59 -11.68 -5.30
CA SER A 198 16.57 -12.70 -5.20
C SER A 198 17.08 -13.96 -5.89
N SER A 199 16.92 -15.12 -5.27
CA SER A 199 17.27 -16.38 -5.89
C SER A 199 16.03 -17.19 -6.25
N VAL A 200 16.09 -17.81 -7.41
CA VAL A 200 15.07 -18.73 -7.90
C VAL A 200 15.71 -20.08 -8.08
N GLU A 201 15.17 -21.08 -7.40
CA GLU A 201 15.55 -22.48 -7.58
C GLU A 201 14.42 -23.22 -8.27
N ASN A 202 14.78 -24.01 -9.27
CA ASN A 202 13.84 -24.77 -10.08
C ASN A 202 14.34 -26.18 -10.31
N PHE A 203 13.48 -27.17 -10.07
CA PHE A 203 13.63 -28.54 -10.53
C PHE A 203 12.60 -28.82 -11.61
N GLU A 204 13.02 -29.38 -12.72
CA GLU A 204 12.18 -29.61 -13.88
C GLU A 204 12.41 -31.01 -14.47
N LEU A 205 11.33 -31.71 -14.78
CA LEU A 205 11.32 -32.92 -15.56
C LEU A 205 10.50 -32.68 -16.84
N GLY A 206 11.15 -32.82 -17.98
CA GLY A 206 10.54 -32.60 -19.27
C GLY A 206 10.69 -33.77 -20.22
N VAL A 207 9.74 -33.88 -21.15
CA VAL A 207 9.81 -34.83 -22.26
C VAL A 207 9.40 -34.13 -23.54
N THR A 208 10.14 -34.41 -24.62
CA THR A 208 9.75 -34.04 -25.97
C THR A 208 9.77 -35.29 -26.82
N SER A 209 8.69 -35.54 -27.58
CA SER A 209 8.58 -36.72 -28.42
C SER A 209 7.87 -36.42 -29.76
N VAL A 210 8.31 -37.11 -30.78
CA VAL A 210 7.62 -37.16 -32.10
C VAL A 210 7.06 -38.56 -32.34
N ILE A 211 5.76 -38.68 -32.38
CA ILE A 211 5.07 -39.96 -32.51
C ILE A 211 4.52 -40.06 -33.94
N GLY A 212 4.92 -41.13 -34.65
CA GLY A 212 4.46 -41.44 -35.97
C GLY A 212 4.66 -40.35 -37.03
N ASP A 213 5.71 -39.53 -36.90
CA ASP A 213 6.09 -38.42 -37.78
C ASP A 213 5.06 -37.27 -37.88
N LYS A 214 3.92 -37.39 -37.19
CA LYS A 214 2.80 -36.46 -37.28
C LYS A 214 2.48 -35.75 -35.99
N LEU A 215 2.78 -36.35 -34.85
CA LEU A 215 2.42 -35.81 -33.56
C LEU A 215 3.70 -35.45 -32.77
N ARG A 216 3.90 -34.16 -32.54
CA ARG A 216 4.90 -33.67 -31.59
C ARG A 216 4.23 -33.34 -30.29
N ILE A 217 4.77 -33.80 -29.19
CA ILE A 217 4.35 -33.44 -27.83
C ILE A 217 5.56 -32.95 -27.02
N SER A 218 5.32 -31.99 -26.14
CA SER A 218 6.24 -31.63 -25.07
C SER A 218 5.44 -31.47 -23.80
N ALA A 219 5.95 -31.99 -22.72
CA ALA A 219 5.37 -31.86 -21.39
C ALA A 219 6.50 -31.63 -20.38
N ASP A 220 6.32 -30.64 -19.53
CA ASP A 220 7.24 -30.28 -18.47
C ASP A 220 6.46 -30.16 -17.15
N ILE A 221 7.00 -30.69 -16.08
CA ILE A 221 6.55 -30.44 -14.71
C ILE A 221 7.70 -29.86 -13.92
N TYR A 222 7.40 -28.91 -13.06
CA TYR A 222 8.44 -28.21 -12.31
C TYR A 222 8.02 -27.84 -10.91
N SER A 223 9.03 -27.74 -10.05
CA SER A 223 8.94 -27.12 -8.73
C SER A 223 9.74 -25.83 -8.75
N TYR A 224 9.17 -24.78 -8.26
CA TYR A 224 9.73 -23.44 -8.26
C TYR A 224 9.77 -22.87 -6.86
N LYS A 225 10.94 -22.40 -6.42
CA LYS A 225 11.14 -21.73 -5.14
C LYS A 225 11.85 -20.40 -5.35
N ASN A 226 11.23 -19.33 -4.91
CA ASN A 226 11.83 -18.00 -4.93
C ASN A 226 12.10 -17.54 -3.50
N THR A 227 13.32 -17.05 -3.25
CA THR A 227 13.78 -16.60 -1.92
C THR A 227 14.39 -15.20 -2.03
N GLY A 228 14.19 -14.38 -1.01
CA GLY A 228 14.86 -13.07 -0.92
C GLY A 228 14.37 -12.05 -1.93
N PHE A 229 13.12 -12.07 -2.30
CA PHE A 229 12.57 -11.16 -3.30
C PHE A 229 12.27 -9.76 -2.73
N THR A 230 12.31 -8.78 -3.61
CA THR A 230 12.00 -7.39 -3.29
C THR A 230 10.52 -7.13 -3.54
N ASN A 231 9.82 -6.68 -2.51
CA ASN A 231 8.43 -6.24 -2.59
C ASN A 231 8.29 -4.76 -2.25
N PHE A 232 7.25 -4.15 -2.79
CA PHE A 232 6.75 -2.89 -2.29
C PHE A 232 6.01 -3.16 -0.98
N SER A 233 6.41 -2.49 0.07
CA SER A 233 5.80 -2.62 1.40
C SER A 233 5.91 -1.30 2.16
N ALA A 234 5.14 -1.16 3.21
CA ALA A 234 5.43 -0.15 4.21
C ALA A 234 6.83 -0.44 4.77
N ILE A 235 7.68 0.57 4.74
CA ILE A 235 9.03 0.47 5.29
C ILE A 235 8.95 0.86 6.76
N GLY A 236 9.38 -0.05 7.63
CA GLY A 236 9.25 0.11 9.08
C GLY A 236 7.81 -0.08 9.56
N ASP A 237 7.62 0.16 10.83
CA ASP A 237 6.32 0.02 11.45
C ASP A 237 5.45 1.23 11.05
N ALA A 238 4.24 0.94 10.58
CA ALA A 238 3.26 1.97 10.35
C ALA A 238 2.70 2.41 11.71
N TYR A 239 2.70 3.70 11.96
CA TYR A 239 2.02 4.27 13.11
C TYR A 239 0.61 4.64 12.70
N ALA A 240 -0.37 4.16 13.45
CA ALA A 240 -1.75 4.60 13.33
C ALA A 240 -2.09 5.44 14.57
N LEU A 241 -2.58 6.64 14.35
CA LEU A 241 -3.17 7.44 15.41
C LEU A 241 -4.60 6.96 15.61
N VAL A 242 -4.87 6.22 16.67
CA VAL A 242 -6.19 5.65 16.96
C VAL A 242 -6.78 6.31 18.20
N GLY A 243 -8.01 6.75 18.07
CA GLY A 243 -8.89 7.08 19.20
C GLY A 243 -8.42 8.21 20.10
N SER A 244 -8.58 9.45 19.68
CA SER A 244 -8.25 10.57 20.55
C SER A 244 -9.47 11.14 21.27
N ASN A 245 -9.30 11.38 22.55
CA ASN A 245 -10.17 12.26 23.32
C ASN A 245 -9.77 13.74 23.20
N ILE A 246 -8.84 14.09 22.30
CA ILE A 246 -8.32 15.46 22.16
C ILE A 246 -9.40 16.53 22.17
N PRO A 247 -10.50 16.36 21.38
CA PRO A 247 -11.55 17.34 21.42
C PRO A 247 -12.15 17.49 22.81
N GLY A 248 -12.32 16.38 23.52
CA GLY A 248 -12.83 16.36 24.89
C GLY A 248 -11.87 17.02 25.87
N ASP A 249 -10.59 16.71 25.76
CA ASP A 249 -9.54 17.23 26.64
C ASP A 249 -9.33 18.73 26.43
N LEU A 250 -9.36 19.21 25.18
CA LEU A 250 -9.34 20.64 24.86
C LEU A 250 -10.54 21.36 25.50
N GLY A 251 -11.73 20.81 25.34
CA GLY A 251 -12.94 21.36 25.94
C GLY A 251 -12.87 21.41 27.46
N ALA A 252 -12.41 20.34 28.08
CA ALA A 252 -12.23 20.26 29.52
C ALA A 252 -11.25 21.29 30.07
N ALA A 253 -10.15 21.53 29.39
CA ALA A 253 -9.16 22.48 29.86
C ALA A 253 -9.58 23.95 29.69
N VAL A 254 -10.17 24.30 28.54
CA VAL A 254 -10.72 25.67 28.37
C VAL A 254 -11.79 25.93 29.42
N ALA A 255 -12.63 24.94 29.74
CA ALA A 255 -13.61 25.04 30.81
C ALA A 255 -12.98 25.15 32.19
N ALA A 256 -11.91 24.40 32.46
CA ALA A 256 -11.14 24.51 33.70
C ALA A 256 -10.53 25.88 33.88
N ASP A 257 -9.89 26.42 32.84
CA ASP A 257 -9.29 27.78 32.88
C ASP A 257 -10.36 28.88 33.06
N ALA A 258 -11.57 28.67 32.51
CA ALA A 258 -12.68 29.60 32.67
C ALA A 258 -13.33 29.56 34.06
N THR A 259 -13.12 28.51 34.85
CA THR A 259 -13.85 28.24 36.07
C THR A 259 -13.84 29.40 37.06
N ALA A 260 -12.67 29.96 37.39
CA ALA A 260 -12.56 31.05 38.33
C ALA A 260 -13.31 32.31 37.87
N TYR A 261 -13.18 32.67 36.59
CA TYR A 261 -13.84 33.81 35.99
C TYR A 261 -15.35 33.64 35.94
N VAL A 262 -15.81 32.49 35.46
CA VAL A 262 -17.25 32.17 35.34
C VAL A 262 -17.93 32.17 36.71
N THR A 263 -17.25 31.61 37.72
CA THR A 263 -17.77 31.58 39.08
C THR A 263 -17.89 33.03 39.65
N GLY A 264 -16.86 33.85 39.49
CA GLY A 264 -16.89 35.23 39.93
C GLY A 264 -17.97 36.06 39.25
N ALA A 265 -18.04 35.98 37.91
CA ALA A 265 -19.01 36.71 37.11
C ALA A 265 -20.45 36.29 37.38
N LEU A 266 -20.73 34.98 37.49
CA LEU A 266 -22.06 34.49 37.83
C LEU A 266 -22.46 34.80 39.28
N THR A 267 -21.51 34.78 40.19
CA THR A 267 -21.73 35.21 41.58
C THR A 267 -22.21 36.65 41.62
N ALA A 268 -21.53 37.56 40.92
CA ALA A 268 -21.90 38.96 40.89
C ALA A 268 -23.31 39.18 40.29
N VAL A 269 -23.58 38.62 39.10
CA VAL A 269 -24.84 38.77 38.36
C VAL A 269 -26.00 38.12 39.14
N THR A 270 -25.81 36.92 39.65
CA THR A 270 -26.89 36.20 40.37
C THR A 270 -27.17 36.88 41.70
N THR A 271 -26.15 37.32 42.42
CA THR A 271 -26.31 38.10 43.67
C THR A 271 -27.16 39.36 43.44
N GLN A 272 -26.84 40.12 42.39
CA GLN A 272 -27.56 41.30 41.99
C GLN A 272 -29.04 40.98 41.63
N THR A 273 -29.28 39.88 40.92
CA THR A 273 -30.62 39.39 40.58
C THR A 273 -31.41 39.06 41.83
N TYR A 274 -30.82 38.37 42.80
CA TYR A 274 -31.45 38.04 44.08
C TYR A 274 -31.70 39.26 44.97
N GLN A 275 -30.83 40.26 44.93
CA GLN A 275 -31.07 41.53 45.58
C GLN A 275 -32.27 42.25 44.99
N GLY A 276 -32.38 42.25 43.65
CA GLY A 276 -33.54 42.81 42.94
C GLY A 276 -34.83 42.06 43.30
N LEU A 277 -34.82 40.74 43.35
CA LEU A 277 -35.95 39.91 43.73
C LEU A 277 -36.37 40.17 45.21
N ALA A 278 -35.40 40.29 46.10
CA ALA A 278 -35.65 40.63 47.49
C ALA A 278 -36.37 41.98 47.66
N ALA A 279 -35.92 42.98 46.88
CA ALA A 279 -36.56 44.30 46.87
C ALA A 279 -38.00 44.22 46.29
N GLN A 280 -38.22 43.46 45.21
CA GLN A 280 -39.55 43.27 44.62
C GLN A 280 -40.53 42.59 45.59
N LEU A 281 -40.06 41.60 46.34
CA LEU A 281 -40.85 40.83 47.25
C LEU A 281 -41.01 41.49 48.61
N GLY A 282 -40.28 42.59 48.90
CA GLY A 282 -40.26 43.23 50.20
C GLY A 282 -39.67 42.37 51.33
N LEU A 283 -38.81 41.38 50.96
CA LEU A 283 -38.21 40.45 51.91
C LEU A 283 -36.73 40.76 52.15
N PRO A 284 -36.20 40.39 53.33
CA PRO A 284 -34.74 40.48 53.53
C PRO A 284 -33.97 39.62 52.50
N PHE A 285 -32.82 40.13 52.02
CA PHE A 285 -31.97 39.40 51.07
C PHE A 285 -31.56 37.99 51.57
N SER A 286 -31.28 37.87 52.87
CA SER A 286 -30.96 36.58 53.50
C SER A 286 -32.06 35.53 53.37
N VAL A 287 -33.34 35.93 53.40
CA VAL A 287 -34.48 35.02 53.22
C VAL A 287 -34.57 34.52 51.77
N VAL A 288 -34.39 35.41 50.81
CA VAL A 288 -34.43 35.06 49.41
C VAL A 288 -33.18 34.23 49.00
N ALA A 289 -32.04 34.58 49.53
CA ALA A 289 -30.76 33.91 49.20
C ALA A 289 -30.63 32.52 49.86
N SER A 290 -31.27 32.27 50.99
CA SER A 290 -31.13 31.04 51.78
C SER A 290 -31.86 29.80 51.18
N GLY A 291 -32.67 29.96 50.14
CA GLY A 291 -33.50 28.89 49.60
C GLY A 291 -34.79 28.66 50.41
N ALA A 292 -35.15 29.52 51.36
CA ALA A 292 -36.42 29.44 52.10
C ALA A 292 -37.66 29.52 51.18
N LEU A 293 -37.50 29.99 49.97
CA LEU A 293 -38.54 30.08 48.92
C LEU A 293 -38.48 28.95 47.89
N ALA A 294 -37.81 27.86 48.22
CA ALA A 294 -37.69 26.71 47.28
C ALA A 294 -39.06 26.12 46.87
N ALA A 295 -40.07 26.13 47.78
CA ALA A 295 -41.43 25.69 47.51
C ALA A 295 -42.15 26.57 46.45
N GLN A 296 -41.70 27.80 46.25
CA GLN A 296 -42.20 28.73 45.22
C GLN A 296 -41.28 28.74 43.96
N GLY A 297 -40.37 27.77 43.80
CA GLY A 297 -39.48 27.66 42.66
C GLY A 297 -38.24 28.56 42.67
N VAL A 298 -37.94 29.18 43.82
CA VAL A 298 -36.75 30.02 44.01
C VAL A 298 -35.68 29.21 44.73
N PRO A 299 -34.65 28.67 44.02
CA PRO A 299 -33.56 27.91 44.65
C PRO A 299 -32.69 28.82 45.52
N SER A 300 -31.81 28.24 46.33
CA SER A 300 -30.86 29.05 47.07
C SER A 300 -29.90 29.78 46.12
N LEU A 301 -29.37 30.93 46.54
CA LEU A 301 -28.38 31.68 45.80
C LEU A 301 -27.17 30.82 45.43
N GLU A 302 -26.69 30.02 46.37
CA GLU A 302 -25.58 29.10 46.16
C GLU A 302 -25.88 28.05 45.13
N ALA A 303 -27.05 27.42 45.21
CA ALA A 303 -27.52 26.42 44.21
C ALA A 303 -27.66 27.04 42.83
N SER A 304 -28.16 28.25 42.70
CA SER A 304 -28.33 28.98 41.46
C SER A 304 -26.97 29.28 40.81
N ILE A 305 -26.01 29.76 41.63
CA ILE A 305 -24.64 30.02 41.17
C ILE A 305 -24.00 28.71 40.73
N ALA A 306 -24.02 27.65 41.51
CA ALA A 306 -23.44 26.36 41.20
C ALA A 306 -24.04 25.75 39.91
N GLY A 307 -25.37 25.81 39.76
CA GLY A 307 -26.05 25.36 38.55
C GLY A 307 -25.63 26.18 37.30
N GLY A 308 -25.61 27.49 37.44
CA GLY A 308 -25.16 28.38 36.32
C GLY A 308 -23.68 28.14 35.92
N VAL A 309 -22.81 27.96 36.90
CA VAL A 309 -21.38 27.65 36.65
C VAL A 309 -21.29 26.30 35.92
N ALA A 310 -21.91 25.25 36.41
CA ALA A 310 -21.87 23.93 35.80
C ALA A 310 -22.42 23.96 34.37
N GLN A 311 -23.51 24.64 34.12
CA GLN A 311 -24.10 24.78 32.78
C GLN A 311 -23.19 25.55 31.82
N THR A 312 -22.60 26.66 32.29
CA THR A 312 -21.73 27.48 31.47
C THR A 312 -20.42 26.74 31.10
N LEU A 313 -19.80 26.08 32.08
CA LEU A 313 -18.59 25.28 31.86
C LEU A 313 -18.85 24.05 30.97
N GLY A 314 -20.01 23.41 31.16
CA GLY A 314 -20.47 22.34 30.27
C GLY A 314 -20.66 22.80 28.83
N GLY A 315 -21.22 24.00 28.64
CA GLY A 315 -21.36 24.63 27.32
C GLY A 315 -20.03 24.96 26.66
N ILE A 316 -19.08 25.50 27.43
CA ILE A 316 -17.69 25.77 26.95
C ILE A 316 -17.04 24.46 26.54
N ASN A 317 -17.07 23.44 27.39
CA ASN A 317 -16.51 22.14 27.11
C ASN A 317 -17.09 21.55 25.81
N GLY A 318 -18.41 21.51 25.68
CA GLY A 318 -19.09 20.97 24.50
C GLY A 318 -18.76 21.73 23.20
N ALA A 319 -18.66 23.06 23.28
CA ALA A 319 -18.33 23.88 22.12
C ALA A 319 -16.91 23.64 21.62
N PHE A 320 -15.94 23.53 22.53
CA PHE A 320 -14.54 23.24 22.17
C PHE A 320 -14.34 21.76 21.77
N GLN A 321 -15.11 20.85 22.33
CA GLN A 321 -15.14 19.47 21.86
C GLN A 321 -15.64 19.39 20.40
N ALA A 322 -16.71 20.10 20.06
CA ALA A 322 -17.23 20.13 18.69
C ALA A 322 -16.26 20.80 17.71
N GLY A 323 -15.66 21.94 18.10
CA GLY A 323 -14.65 22.62 17.30
C GLY A 323 -13.39 21.77 17.11
N GLY A 324 -12.95 21.08 18.15
CA GLY A 324 -11.85 20.13 18.09
C GLY A 324 -12.13 18.93 17.21
N GLN A 325 -13.34 18.38 17.24
CA GLN A 325 -13.76 17.30 16.31
C GLN A 325 -13.72 17.75 14.85
N GLY A 326 -14.14 18.98 14.56
CA GLY A 326 -14.04 19.54 13.22
C GLY A 326 -12.60 19.68 12.76
N PHE A 327 -11.70 20.09 13.65
CA PHE A 327 -10.26 20.18 13.35
C PHE A 327 -9.64 18.78 13.11
N VAL A 328 -9.90 17.83 14.00
CA VAL A 328 -9.45 16.45 13.87
C VAL A 328 -9.98 15.80 12.59
N GLY A 329 -11.21 16.12 12.20
CA GLY A 329 -11.80 15.66 10.93
C GLY A 329 -11.04 16.14 9.69
N GLN A 330 -10.47 17.33 9.73
CA GLN A 330 -9.60 17.84 8.66
C GLN A 330 -8.25 17.13 8.61
N LEU A 331 -7.79 16.63 9.75
CA LEU A 331 -6.59 15.80 9.84
C LEU A 331 -6.87 14.30 9.61
N GLY A 332 -8.11 13.95 9.26
CA GLY A 332 -8.54 12.56 9.04
C GLY A 332 -7.60 11.70 8.20
N PRO A 333 -6.97 12.22 7.14
CA PRO A 333 -5.96 11.49 6.38
C PRO A 333 -4.68 11.16 7.18
N LEU A 334 -4.40 11.92 8.25
CA LEU A 334 -3.26 11.71 9.14
C LEU A 334 -3.55 10.66 10.23
N PHE A 335 -4.84 10.41 10.49
CA PHE A 335 -5.30 9.38 11.43
C PHE A 335 -5.51 8.05 10.70
N GLY A 336 -4.54 7.60 9.99
CA GLY A 336 -4.46 6.29 9.36
C GLY A 336 -3.10 5.69 9.65
N ALA A 337 -2.77 4.62 8.96
CA ALA A 337 -1.41 4.11 8.98
C ALA A 337 -0.47 5.19 8.45
N ILE A 338 0.25 5.85 9.34
CA ILE A 338 1.35 6.74 8.98
C ILE A 338 2.55 5.84 8.77
N GLY A 339 3.20 5.94 7.61
CA GLY A 339 4.44 5.20 7.34
C GLY A 339 5.55 5.59 8.32
N ALA A 340 6.61 4.82 8.34
CA ALA A 340 7.76 5.13 9.16
C ALA A 340 8.44 6.43 8.70
N VAL A 341 8.87 7.25 9.65
CA VAL A 341 9.66 8.46 9.39
C VAL A 341 11.13 8.10 9.40
N GLU A 342 11.84 8.32 8.30
CA GLU A 342 13.29 8.13 8.28
C GLU A 342 14.01 9.21 9.08
N SER A 343 15.03 8.83 9.85
CA SER A 343 15.75 9.72 10.74
C SER A 343 16.49 10.87 10.04
N ASP A 344 16.87 10.69 8.80
CA ASP A 344 17.52 11.69 7.96
C ASP A 344 16.54 12.50 7.10
N ARG A 345 15.24 12.22 7.22
CA ARG A 345 14.14 13.00 6.64
C ARG A 345 13.26 13.69 7.70
N VAL A 346 13.68 13.66 8.94
CA VAL A 346 13.12 14.54 9.99
C VAL A 346 13.36 15.98 9.54
N PRO A 347 12.48 16.95 9.83
CA PRO A 347 12.36 18.22 9.13
C PRO A 347 13.67 18.80 8.63
N GLN A 348 13.83 18.91 7.34
CA GLN A 348 15.03 19.44 6.68
C GLN A 348 15.10 20.98 6.76
N GLY A 349 14.41 21.57 7.72
CA GLY A 349 14.29 23.02 7.85
C GLY A 349 13.19 23.66 6.99
N ASP A 350 12.47 22.84 6.19
CA ASP A 350 11.28 23.24 5.46
C ASP A 350 9.99 23.10 6.30
N GLY A 351 10.09 22.45 7.46
CA GLY A 351 8.99 22.21 8.37
C GLY A 351 8.02 21.12 7.91
N ILE A 352 8.36 20.31 6.90
CA ILE A 352 7.51 19.26 6.36
C ILE A 352 7.97 17.91 6.90
N THR A 353 7.03 17.10 7.43
CA THR A 353 7.30 15.73 7.83
C THR A 353 7.21 14.80 6.63
N HIS A 354 8.26 14.03 6.39
CA HIS A 354 8.32 13.06 5.30
C HIS A 354 8.14 11.65 5.86
N ILE A 355 7.00 11.02 5.56
CA ILE A 355 6.78 9.60 5.82
C ILE A 355 7.25 8.78 4.63
N THR A 356 7.86 7.64 4.91
CA THR A 356 8.49 6.82 3.88
C THR A 356 7.80 5.48 3.74
N THR A 357 7.50 5.12 2.51
CA THR A 357 7.15 3.78 2.07
C THR A 357 8.08 3.38 0.93
N GLY A 358 8.19 2.12 0.61
CA GLY A 358 9.06 1.77 -0.51
C GLY A 358 9.33 0.28 -0.69
N TYR A 359 10.47 0.01 -1.30
CA TYR A 359 10.87 -1.35 -1.61
C TYR A 359 11.76 -1.92 -0.50
N ILE A 360 11.42 -3.11 -0.04
CA ILE A 360 12.24 -3.89 0.88
C ILE A 360 12.53 -5.27 0.30
N THR A 361 13.74 -5.77 0.55
CA THR A 361 14.06 -7.16 0.27
C THR A 361 13.70 -8.01 1.48
N GLN A 362 12.74 -8.90 1.29
CA GLN A 362 12.33 -9.87 2.30
C GLN A 362 13.33 -11.03 2.31
N GLY A 363 14.35 -10.89 3.14
CA GLY A 363 15.56 -11.73 3.11
C GLY A 363 15.34 -13.22 3.25
N ASP A 364 14.47 -13.60 4.15
CA ASP A 364 14.20 -15.00 4.47
C ASP A 364 12.84 -15.47 3.94
N ALA A 365 12.07 -14.58 3.34
CA ALA A 365 10.79 -14.93 2.77
C ALA A 365 10.93 -15.84 1.55
N GLN A 366 10.07 -16.84 1.48
CA GLN A 366 10.07 -17.84 0.43
C GLN A 366 8.68 -17.92 -0.23
N ARG A 367 8.68 -18.19 -1.53
CA ARG A 367 7.48 -18.53 -2.30
C ARG A 367 7.76 -19.78 -3.09
N SER A 368 6.93 -20.79 -2.92
CA SER A 368 7.07 -22.05 -3.65
C SER A 368 5.78 -22.39 -4.39
N HIS A 369 5.90 -22.96 -5.56
CA HIS A 369 4.78 -23.54 -6.29
C HIS A 369 5.24 -24.66 -7.20
N PHE A 370 4.31 -25.48 -7.61
CA PHE A 370 4.47 -26.47 -8.66
C PHE A 370 3.74 -25.98 -9.90
N GLY A 371 4.20 -26.42 -11.03
CA GLY A 371 3.52 -26.14 -12.28
C GLY A 371 3.80 -27.20 -13.32
N GLY A 372 3.08 -27.04 -14.43
CA GLY A 372 3.29 -27.88 -15.59
C GLY A 372 2.90 -27.16 -16.87
N ASP A 373 3.68 -27.43 -17.89
CA ASP A 373 3.44 -26.96 -19.25
C ASP A 373 3.25 -28.14 -20.18
N PHE A 374 2.31 -28.02 -21.09
CA PHE A 374 2.03 -29.00 -22.12
C PHE A 374 1.91 -28.33 -23.48
N SER A 375 2.51 -28.92 -24.50
CA SER A 375 2.28 -28.52 -25.90
C SER A 375 2.14 -29.72 -26.82
N MET A 376 1.32 -29.56 -27.85
CA MET A 376 1.05 -30.56 -28.87
C MET A 376 0.91 -29.90 -30.24
N ASP A 377 1.58 -30.47 -31.21
CA ASP A 377 1.37 -30.20 -32.64
C ASP A 377 1.03 -31.50 -33.39
N TYR A 378 -0.08 -31.52 -34.02
CA TYR A 378 -0.49 -32.66 -34.88
C TYR A 378 -0.61 -32.22 -36.35
N PHE A 379 0.24 -32.77 -37.18
CA PHE A 379 0.26 -32.54 -38.61
C PHE A 379 -0.61 -33.61 -39.30
N ALA A 380 -1.88 -33.32 -39.53
CA ALA A 380 -2.79 -34.24 -40.16
C ALA A 380 -2.31 -34.57 -41.59
N ASN A 381 -1.81 -33.54 -42.30
CA ASN A 381 -1.13 -33.64 -43.57
C ASN A 381 -0.15 -32.44 -43.71
N SER A 382 0.41 -32.24 -44.94
CA SER A 382 1.33 -31.12 -45.20
C SER A 382 0.74 -29.74 -44.99
N ASP A 383 -0.59 -29.61 -45.07
CA ASP A 383 -1.29 -28.34 -45.13
C ASP A 383 -2.08 -28.04 -43.84
N LEU A 384 -2.41 -29.06 -43.05
CA LEU A 384 -3.23 -28.94 -41.85
C LEU A 384 -2.47 -29.32 -40.60
N ARG A 385 -2.29 -28.33 -39.70
CA ARG A 385 -1.77 -28.47 -38.38
C ARG A 385 -2.86 -28.18 -37.33
N LEU A 386 -3.03 -29.10 -36.38
CA LEU A 386 -3.79 -28.87 -35.16
C LEU A 386 -2.80 -28.72 -34.01
N TRP A 387 -3.04 -27.76 -33.11
CA TRP A 387 -2.13 -27.53 -32.02
C TRP A 387 -2.85 -27.18 -30.70
N ALA A 388 -2.23 -27.49 -29.59
CA ALA A 388 -2.70 -27.13 -28.28
C ALA A 388 -1.51 -26.84 -27.36
N ASN A 389 -1.68 -25.88 -26.44
CA ASN A 389 -0.79 -25.68 -25.32
C ASN A 389 -1.60 -25.34 -24.08
N ALA A 390 -1.08 -25.76 -22.93
CA ALA A 390 -1.67 -25.49 -21.63
C ALA A 390 -0.57 -25.27 -20.60
N SER A 391 -0.83 -24.39 -19.64
CA SER A 391 0.03 -24.18 -18.48
C SER A 391 -0.83 -24.17 -17.22
N TRP A 392 -0.30 -24.74 -16.16
CA TRP A 392 -0.94 -24.80 -14.86
C TRP A 392 0.05 -24.48 -13.75
N LEU A 393 -0.45 -23.79 -12.70
CA LEU A 393 0.25 -23.48 -11.46
C LEU A 393 -0.55 -23.98 -10.27
N SER A 394 0.12 -24.48 -9.24
CA SER A 394 -0.53 -24.91 -8.00
C SER A 394 -1.08 -23.76 -7.17
N GLN A 395 -0.44 -22.60 -7.25
CA GLN A 395 -0.87 -21.38 -6.57
C GLN A 395 -0.24 -20.15 -7.24
N ASN A 396 -0.85 -19.00 -7.06
CA ASN A 396 -0.39 -17.71 -7.58
C ASN A 396 -0.48 -16.57 -6.55
N GLU A 397 -0.83 -16.90 -5.31
CA GLU A 397 -0.94 -15.99 -4.17
C GLU A 397 -0.37 -16.66 -2.91
N TRP A 398 0.35 -15.90 -2.08
CA TRP A 398 0.92 -16.31 -0.81
C TRP A 398 0.53 -15.32 0.25
N ILE A 399 -0.17 -15.77 1.29
CA ILE A 399 -0.73 -14.94 2.35
C ILE A 399 0.08 -15.15 3.63
N PRO A 400 0.54 -14.06 4.31
CA PRO A 400 1.25 -14.17 5.59
C PRO A 400 0.46 -15.01 6.61
N GLY A 401 1.15 -15.96 7.26
CA GLY A 401 0.55 -16.82 8.27
C GLY A 401 -0.22 -18.04 7.75
N GLU A 402 -0.31 -18.25 6.43
CA GLU A 402 -0.85 -19.47 5.84
C GLU A 402 0.24 -20.49 5.50
N ASP A 403 -0.15 -21.72 5.21
CA ASP A 403 0.79 -22.80 4.87
C ASP A 403 1.70 -22.41 3.69
N ASN A 404 3.02 -22.58 3.87
CA ASN A 404 4.13 -22.18 2.98
C ASN A 404 4.49 -20.69 2.99
N ASP A 405 4.09 -19.96 3.99
CA ASP A 405 4.48 -18.57 4.22
C ASP A 405 5.73 -18.49 5.12
N ASP A 406 6.88 -18.79 4.60
CA ASP A 406 8.11 -18.66 5.35
C ASP A 406 8.60 -17.20 5.35
N GLY A 407 8.15 -16.42 6.33
CA GLY A 407 8.67 -15.06 6.61
C GLY A 407 8.13 -13.95 5.71
N LEU A 408 6.96 -14.13 5.10
CA LEU A 408 6.28 -13.07 4.34
C LEU A 408 5.78 -11.96 5.28
N LEU A 409 6.11 -10.72 4.96
CA LEU A 409 5.61 -9.53 5.67
C LEU A 409 4.29 -9.01 5.08
N SER A 410 3.98 -9.39 3.85
CA SER A 410 2.75 -8.99 3.15
C SER A 410 2.38 -10.03 2.11
N THR A 411 1.09 -10.09 1.75
CA THR A 411 0.61 -10.96 0.68
C THR A 411 1.39 -10.72 -0.61
N SER A 412 1.87 -11.80 -1.20
CA SER A 412 2.67 -11.77 -2.43
C SER A 412 1.92 -12.45 -3.57
N TYR A 413 2.02 -11.89 -4.77
CA TYR A 413 1.29 -12.35 -5.96
C TYR A 413 2.26 -12.69 -7.08
N LEU A 414 1.98 -13.76 -7.83
CA LEU A 414 2.72 -14.10 -9.03
C LEU A 414 2.33 -13.25 -10.24
N ASN A 415 1.18 -12.58 -10.17
CA ASN A 415 0.60 -11.79 -11.25
C ASN A 415 0.35 -12.61 -12.54
N ALA A 416 -0.05 -13.86 -12.37
CA ALA A 416 -0.31 -14.80 -13.45
C ALA A 416 -1.54 -15.67 -13.16
N PRO A 417 -2.29 -16.11 -14.17
CA PRO A 417 -3.40 -17.03 -13.99
C PRO A 417 -2.92 -18.42 -13.57
N MET A 418 -3.73 -19.14 -12.77
CA MET A 418 -3.42 -20.53 -12.41
C MET A 418 -3.55 -21.49 -13.61
N TRP A 419 -4.53 -21.25 -14.47
CA TRP A 419 -4.71 -21.99 -15.72
C TRP A 419 -4.71 -21.04 -16.90
N LYS A 420 -4.04 -21.45 -17.94
CA LYS A 420 -4.14 -20.88 -19.27
C LYS A 420 -3.98 -21.97 -20.32
N PHE A 421 -4.78 -21.91 -21.37
CA PHE A 421 -4.59 -22.81 -22.50
C PHE A 421 -4.99 -22.15 -23.81
N ARG A 422 -4.43 -22.69 -24.87
CA ARG A 422 -4.77 -22.34 -26.25
C ARG A 422 -4.90 -23.58 -27.07
N ILE A 423 -5.86 -23.60 -27.96
CA ILE A 423 -6.04 -24.63 -28.99
C ILE A 423 -6.26 -23.96 -30.34
N GLY A 424 -5.79 -24.57 -31.40
CA GLY A 424 -5.95 -23.98 -32.71
C GLY A 424 -5.78 -24.97 -33.85
N ALA A 425 -6.15 -24.49 -35.03
CA ALA A 425 -5.99 -25.18 -36.30
C ALA A 425 -5.48 -24.20 -37.35
N ASP A 426 -4.47 -24.61 -38.09
CA ASP A 426 -3.88 -23.85 -39.18
C ASP A 426 -3.98 -24.70 -40.46
N TYR A 427 -4.63 -24.19 -41.49
CA TYR A 427 -4.64 -24.76 -42.84
C TYR A 427 -3.94 -23.81 -43.79
N ALA A 428 -2.81 -24.23 -44.35
CA ALA A 428 -1.95 -23.38 -45.15
C ALA A 428 -1.36 -24.10 -46.38
N PRO A 429 -2.17 -24.38 -47.40
CA PRO A 429 -1.69 -24.98 -48.63
C PRO A 429 -0.75 -24.03 -49.41
N LEU A 430 0.03 -24.59 -50.32
CA LEU A 430 0.96 -23.83 -51.16
C LEU A 430 0.27 -22.77 -52.02
N THR A 431 -0.97 -23.02 -52.46
CA THR A 431 -1.79 -22.10 -53.25
C THR A 431 -3.24 -22.20 -52.79
N GLY A 432 -4.06 -21.17 -53.08
CA GLY A 432 -5.46 -21.13 -52.74
C GLY A 432 -5.75 -20.60 -51.34
N PHE A 433 -6.86 -21.03 -50.77
CA PHE A 433 -7.30 -20.57 -49.46
C PHE A 433 -6.44 -21.11 -48.34
N ASN A 434 -6.14 -20.25 -47.40
CA ASN A 434 -5.59 -20.61 -46.11
C ASN A 434 -6.47 -20.05 -44.99
N PHE A 435 -6.52 -20.71 -43.86
CA PHE A 435 -7.24 -20.24 -42.70
C PHE A 435 -6.54 -20.69 -41.41
N ALA A 436 -6.71 -19.89 -40.38
CA ALA A 436 -6.34 -20.26 -39.03
C ALA A 436 -7.43 -19.83 -38.04
N ILE A 437 -7.64 -20.66 -37.04
CA ILE A 437 -8.54 -20.36 -35.95
C ILE A 437 -7.88 -20.81 -34.63
N SER A 438 -8.00 -20.01 -33.58
CA SER A 438 -7.56 -20.39 -32.25
C SER A 438 -8.50 -19.89 -31.19
N TYR A 439 -8.56 -20.64 -30.10
CA TYR A 439 -9.22 -20.23 -28.85
C TYR A 439 -8.20 -20.16 -27.76
N GLN A 440 -8.26 -19.09 -26.94
CA GLN A 440 -7.47 -18.86 -25.75
C GLN A 440 -8.37 -18.72 -24.53
N HIS A 441 -7.98 -19.39 -23.45
CA HIS A 441 -8.52 -19.21 -22.12
C HIS A 441 -7.41 -18.88 -21.13
N ASP A 442 -7.60 -17.83 -20.36
CA ASP A 442 -6.76 -17.50 -19.20
C ASP A 442 -7.70 -17.27 -18.01
N ASP A 443 -7.46 -17.94 -16.88
CA ASP A 443 -8.18 -17.71 -15.64
C ASP A 443 -7.98 -16.29 -15.12
N LYS A 444 -8.92 -15.83 -14.31
CA LYS A 444 -8.77 -14.59 -13.56
C LYS A 444 -7.63 -14.70 -12.55
N PHE A 445 -6.98 -13.58 -12.29
CA PHE A 445 -5.94 -13.50 -11.26
C PHE A 445 -5.84 -12.09 -10.70
N ARG A 446 -5.33 -11.98 -9.48
CA ARG A 446 -5.00 -10.68 -8.90
C ARG A 446 -3.64 -10.23 -9.40
N SER A 447 -3.57 -8.98 -9.89
CA SER A 447 -2.34 -8.34 -10.29
C SER A 447 -2.03 -7.19 -9.34
N VAL A 448 -0.84 -7.21 -8.76
CA VAL A 448 -0.35 -6.18 -7.86
C VAL A 448 1.02 -5.73 -8.34
N GLN A 449 1.05 -4.57 -8.98
CA GLN A 449 2.29 -3.94 -9.48
C GLN A 449 2.24 -2.44 -9.18
N GLY A 450 2.62 -2.07 -7.97
CA GLY A 450 2.55 -0.69 -7.52
C GLY A 450 1.12 -0.13 -7.63
N PHE A 451 0.93 0.87 -8.47
CA PHE A 451 -0.39 1.52 -8.66
C PHE A 451 -1.42 0.66 -9.39
N TRP A 452 -0.99 -0.35 -10.14
CA TRP A 452 -1.88 -1.26 -10.87
C TRP A 452 -2.23 -2.46 -10.00
N ASN A 453 -3.13 -2.24 -9.06
CA ASN A 453 -3.65 -3.27 -8.17
C ASN A 453 -5.12 -3.54 -8.52
N GLY A 454 -5.46 -4.80 -8.74
CA GLY A 454 -6.84 -5.21 -9.02
C GLY A 454 -6.94 -6.59 -9.63
N MET A 455 -8.16 -6.99 -9.95
CA MET A 455 -8.44 -8.24 -10.63
C MET A 455 -8.28 -8.07 -12.15
N VAL A 456 -7.59 -9.02 -12.76
CA VAL A 456 -7.64 -9.28 -14.19
C VAL A 456 -8.66 -10.39 -14.39
N GLU A 457 -9.75 -10.09 -15.08
CA GLU A 457 -10.85 -11.02 -15.28
C GLU A 457 -10.48 -12.14 -16.24
N THR A 458 -11.21 -13.25 -16.16
CA THR A 458 -11.07 -14.38 -17.06
C THR A 458 -11.16 -13.93 -18.51
N LYS A 459 -10.23 -14.40 -19.31
CA LYS A 459 -10.13 -14.04 -20.73
C LYS A 459 -10.44 -15.24 -21.61
N ASN A 460 -11.45 -15.10 -22.48
CA ASN A 460 -11.85 -16.09 -23.46
C ASN A 460 -11.84 -15.42 -24.84
N LEU A 461 -10.88 -15.75 -25.67
CA LEU A 461 -10.68 -15.10 -26.95
C LEU A 461 -10.70 -16.13 -28.09
N VAL A 462 -11.36 -15.75 -29.18
CA VAL A 462 -11.28 -16.46 -30.44
C VAL A 462 -10.56 -15.56 -31.44
N ASP A 463 -9.47 -16.07 -32.01
CA ASP A 463 -8.77 -15.42 -33.12
C ASP A 463 -8.97 -16.21 -34.38
N ALA A 464 -9.15 -15.53 -35.51
CA ALA A 464 -9.31 -16.19 -36.80
C ALA A 464 -8.64 -15.39 -37.91
N SER A 465 -8.16 -16.11 -38.91
CA SER A 465 -7.70 -15.50 -40.16
C SER A 465 -8.13 -16.34 -41.37
N VAL A 466 -8.37 -15.65 -42.47
CA VAL A 466 -8.58 -16.23 -43.77
C VAL A 466 -7.77 -15.47 -44.80
N GLY A 467 -7.15 -16.17 -45.69
CA GLY A 467 -6.40 -15.55 -46.76
C GLY A 467 -6.46 -16.38 -48.04
N TYR A 468 -5.97 -15.76 -49.10
CA TYR A 468 -5.86 -16.41 -50.42
C TYR A 468 -4.47 -16.13 -51.01
N ARG A 469 -3.80 -17.22 -51.38
CA ARG A 469 -2.52 -17.16 -52.07
C ARG A 469 -2.76 -17.30 -53.57
N PHE A 470 -2.66 -16.18 -54.27
CA PHE A 470 -2.88 -16.09 -55.74
C PHE A 470 -1.70 -16.72 -56.50
N SER A 471 -0.49 -16.56 -55.99
CA SER A 471 0.75 -17.12 -56.50
C SER A 471 1.76 -17.28 -55.40
N PRO A 472 2.90 -17.92 -55.61
CA PRO A 472 3.99 -17.95 -54.64
C PRO A 472 4.40 -16.57 -54.12
N ASN A 473 4.21 -15.53 -54.95
CA ASN A 473 4.65 -14.19 -54.71
C ASN A 473 3.55 -13.23 -54.21
N LEU A 474 2.26 -13.58 -54.34
CA LEU A 474 1.14 -12.71 -54.02
C LEU A 474 0.12 -13.39 -53.11
N ARG A 475 -0.10 -12.82 -51.93
CA ARG A 475 -1.04 -13.28 -50.93
C ARG A 475 -1.82 -12.13 -50.34
N PHE A 476 -3.11 -12.33 -50.09
CA PHE A 476 -3.96 -11.43 -49.31
C PHE A 476 -4.52 -12.18 -48.12
N ASP A 477 -4.50 -11.54 -46.94
CA ASP A 477 -5.01 -12.08 -45.68
C ASP A 477 -5.89 -11.06 -44.96
N ILE A 478 -6.95 -11.53 -44.33
CA ILE A 478 -7.75 -10.83 -43.35
C ILE A 478 -7.64 -11.61 -42.04
N SER A 479 -7.25 -10.94 -40.98
CA SER A 479 -7.19 -11.51 -39.63
C SER A 479 -8.00 -10.71 -38.62
N ALA A 480 -8.66 -11.41 -37.71
CA ALA A 480 -9.36 -10.81 -36.61
C ALA A 480 -8.84 -11.41 -35.30
N THR A 481 -8.31 -10.56 -34.43
CA THR A 481 -8.04 -10.93 -33.03
C THR A 481 -9.25 -10.55 -32.20
N ASN A 482 -9.60 -11.43 -31.24
CA ASN A 482 -10.81 -11.31 -30.45
C ASN A 482 -12.06 -11.21 -31.34
N LEU A 483 -12.26 -12.19 -32.22
CA LEU A 483 -13.34 -12.23 -33.20
C LEU A 483 -14.73 -12.07 -32.57
N THR A 484 -14.93 -12.61 -31.38
CA THR A 484 -16.17 -12.54 -30.60
C THR A 484 -16.41 -11.19 -29.92
N ASP A 485 -15.45 -10.26 -30.01
CA ASP A 485 -15.48 -8.94 -29.37
C ASP A 485 -15.67 -9.00 -27.85
N ASN A 486 -15.13 -10.01 -27.20
CA ASN A 486 -15.18 -10.14 -25.74
C ASN A 486 -14.24 -9.10 -25.09
N PRO A 487 -14.75 -8.10 -24.34
CA PRO A 487 -13.90 -7.06 -23.78
C PRO A 487 -12.98 -7.62 -22.71
N TYR A 488 -11.68 -7.33 -22.80
CA TYR A 488 -10.71 -7.75 -21.80
C TYR A 488 -9.66 -6.69 -21.50
N LYS A 489 -8.98 -6.86 -20.39
CA LYS A 489 -7.83 -6.03 -19.98
C LYS A 489 -6.63 -6.93 -19.73
N THR A 490 -5.43 -6.44 -19.99
CA THR A 490 -4.18 -7.16 -19.70
C THR A 490 -3.68 -6.88 -18.29
N TYR A 491 -4.03 -5.70 -17.75
CA TYR A 491 -3.74 -5.27 -16.38
C TYR A 491 -4.91 -4.47 -15.81
N PRO A 492 -5.04 -4.40 -14.48
CA PRO A 492 -6.00 -3.49 -13.85
C PRO A 492 -5.78 -2.05 -14.32
N ASN A 493 -6.87 -1.30 -14.41
CA ASN A 493 -6.84 0.14 -14.76
C ASN A 493 -6.33 0.50 -16.16
N LEU A 494 -5.98 -0.48 -17.00
CA LEU A 494 -5.69 -0.22 -18.41
C LEU A 494 -6.96 -0.14 -19.26
N PRO A 495 -6.88 0.49 -20.44
CA PRO A 495 -7.98 0.52 -21.40
C PRO A 495 -8.42 -0.90 -21.79
N THR A 496 -9.71 -1.05 -22.02
CA THR A 496 -10.30 -2.29 -22.49
C THR A 496 -9.91 -2.56 -23.94
N ILE A 497 -9.46 -3.79 -24.22
CA ILE A 497 -9.12 -4.25 -25.56
C ILE A 497 -10.34 -4.93 -26.17
N ARG A 498 -10.65 -4.54 -27.36
CA ARG A 498 -11.75 -5.05 -28.18
C ARG A 498 -11.23 -5.77 -29.41
N ARG A 499 -12.15 -6.27 -30.26
CA ARG A 499 -11.82 -6.87 -31.54
C ARG A 499 -10.99 -5.92 -32.40
N ARG A 500 -9.97 -6.50 -33.04
CA ARG A 500 -9.16 -5.82 -34.04
C ARG A 500 -9.15 -6.64 -35.32
N VAL A 501 -9.43 -5.99 -36.44
CA VAL A 501 -9.39 -6.60 -37.78
C VAL A 501 -8.26 -5.93 -38.56
N LEU A 502 -7.47 -6.76 -39.26
CA LEU A 502 -6.34 -6.31 -40.06
C LEU A 502 -6.39 -7.00 -41.43
N GLY A 503 -6.32 -6.20 -42.50
CA GLY A 503 -6.05 -6.68 -43.85
C GLY A 503 -4.56 -6.55 -44.19
N LYS A 504 -3.97 -7.59 -44.80
CA LYS A 504 -2.57 -7.61 -45.19
C LYS A 504 -2.42 -8.10 -46.63
N LEU A 505 -1.79 -7.33 -47.51
CA LEU A 505 -1.34 -7.74 -48.82
C LEU A 505 0.18 -7.97 -48.76
N THR A 506 0.60 -9.18 -49.17
CA THR A 506 2.03 -9.54 -49.22
C THR A 506 2.43 -9.79 -50.65
N PHE A 507 3.44 -9.12 -51.11
CA PHE A 507 4.06 -9.32 -52.43
C PHE A 507 5.56 -9.54 -52.25
N ASN A 508 6.06 -10.67 -52.77
CA ASN A 508 7.47 -11.02 -52.76
C ASN A 508 7.99 -10.90 -54.20
N PHE A 509 9.07 -10.19 -54.41
CA PHE A 509 9.69 -9.96 -55.72
C PHE A 509 11.15 -10.45 -55.74
#